data_655f7ae26b99d177e8b5b23d40bd627f
#
_entry.id   655f7ae26b99d177e8b5b23d40bd627f
#
_cell.length_a   1.000
_cell.length_b   1.000
_cell.length_c   1.000
_cell.angle_alpha   90.00
_cell.angle_beta   90.00
_cell.angle_gamma   90.00
#
_symmetry.space_group_name_H-M   'P 1'
#
loop_
_entity.id
_entity.type
_entity.pdbx_description
1 polymer ?
#
loop_
_entity_poly.entity_id
_entity_poly.type
_entity_poly.pdbx_seq_one_letter_code
_entity_poly.pdbx_strand_id
1 'polypeptide(L)'
;MTLTPGTLIVASAYPDPPFDLIENGTASGFDIEMMRAICAQLGLVLRPVQYTGADFNGIFEGLVKRSYDAVISGTTITPERAKIVLFSEPYLEFNQGVAVNRQRTPNVSSVADLRGLTAGIQSGNTSDFVAKRLLAEGTIAGIKYYPYDGITTALDDLEAGRIGLVIKLYPVISWLVKDRPQLSVPLQVPTHEKLGIAFAKDNEALRAAVAGALTAVRGNGEFARLAARWFPAQP
;
A
#
# COMPACT_ATOMS: atom_id res chain seq x y z
N MET A 1 18.25 16.79 3.27
CA MET A 1 19.39 15.92 3.63
C MET A 1 18.94 14.87 4.61
N THR A 2 19.69 13.76 4.74
CA THR A 2 19.32 12.63 5.63
C THR A 2 19.57 12.95 7.10
N LEU A 3 18.79 12.35 8.01
CA LEU A 3 18.93 12.49 9.47
C LEU A 3 20.27 11.93 9.97
N THR A 4 20.75 10.88 9.33
CA THR A 4 22.06 10.28 9.62
C THR A 4 22.93 10.40 8.37
N PRO A 5 24.14 11.02 8.44
CA PRO A 5 25.03 11.12 7.30
C PRO A 5 25.29 9.76 6.64
N GLY A 6 25.20 9.70 5.31
CA GLY A 6 25.43 8.49 4.53
C GLY A 6 24.34 7.42 4.59
N THR A 7 23.26 7.64 5.37
CA THR A 7 22.18 6.66 5.56
C THR A 7 20.83 7.27 5.26
N LEU A 8 20.00 6.59 4.49
CA LEU A 8 18.60 6.92 4.27
C LEU A 8 17.72 6.00 5.13
N ILE A 9 17.05 6.57 6.12
CA ILE A 9 16.15 5.84 7.02
C ILE A 9 14.75 5.89 6.41
N VAL A 10 14.20 4.73 6.08
CA VAL A 10 12.92 4.62 5.37
C VAL A 10 11.94 3.76 6.14
N ALA A 11 10.78 4.33 6.48
CA ALA A 11 9.71 3.61 7.16
C ALA A 11 8.75 2.98 6.15
N SER A 12 8.35 1.74 6.46
CA SER A 12 7.30 0.98 5.78
C SER A 12 6.46 0.23 6.80
N ALA A 13 5.21 -0.02 6.48
CA ALA A 13 4.24 -0.62 7.39
C ALA A 13 4.06 -2.12 7.09
N TYR A 14 5.16 -2.89 7.22
CA TYR A 14 5.13 -4.35 6.95
C TYR A 14 4.11 -5.10 7.82
N PRO A 15 3.51 -6.17 7.28
CA PRO A 15 3.59 -6.67 5.91
C PRO A 15 2.48 -6.07 5.03
N ASP A 16 2.83 -5.51 3.89
CA ASP A 16 1.90 -5.10 2.84
C ASP A 16 2.41 -5.58 1.45
N PRO A 17 2.54 -6.93 1.27
CA PRO A 17 3.06 -7.51 0.04
C PRO A 17 2.17 -7.17 -1.17
N PRO A 18 2.74 -7.02 -2.36
CA PRO A 18 4.13 -7.21 -2.76
C PRO A 18 5.03 -5.99 -2.57
N PHE A 19 4.56 -4.90 -1.95
CA PHE A 19 5.31 -3.66 -1.77
C PHE A 19 6.40 -3.80 -0.69
N ASP A 20 5.99 -4.29 0.48
CA ASP A 20 6.89 -4.45 1.61
C ASP A 20 6.52 -5.68 2.45
N LEU A 21 7.52 -6.48 2.80
CA LEU A 21 7.38 -7.69 3.60
C LEU A 21 8.72 -8.04 4.27
N ILE A 22 8.67 -8.98 5.20
CA ILE A 22 9.86 -9.54 5.83
C ILE A 22 10.06 -10.97 5.32
N GLU A 23 11.17 -11.22 4.63
CA GLU A 23 11.60 -12.54 4.19
C GLU A 23 12.88 -12.93 4.90
N ASN A 24 12.86 -14.04 5.64
CA ASN A 24 14.02 -14.54 6.39
C ASN A 24 14.66 -13.47 7.30
N GLY A 25 13.80 -12.66 7.97
CA GLY A 25 14.25 -11.59 8.85
C GLY A 25 14.78 -10.33 8.14
N THR A 26 14.66 -10.27 6.81
CA THR A 26 15.14 -9.15 6.00
C THR A 26 13.96 -8.45 5.31
N ALA A 27 13.96 -7.11 5.33
CA ALA A 27 12.99 -6.32 4.59
C ALA A 27 13.15 -6.52 3.07
N SER A 28 12.06 -6.86 2.39
CA SER A 28 11.95 -7.18 0.97
C SER A 28 10.66 -6.57 0.38
N GLY A 29 10.43 -6.76 -0.90
CA GLY A 29 9.29 -6.22 -1.63
C GLY A 29 9.69 -5.14 -2.61
N PHE A 30 8.76 -4.81 -3.51
CA PHE A 30 9.01 -3.83 -4.57
C PHE A 30 9.55 -2.49 -4.04
N ASP A 31 8.88 -1.93 -3.07
CA ASP A 31 9.21 -0.61 -2.51
C ASP A 31 10.59 -0.62 -1.84
N ILE A 32 10.89 -1.67 -1.08
CA ILE A 32 12.18 -1.82 -0.40
C ILE A 32 13.33 -2.01 -1.40
N GLU A 33 13.13 -2.84 -2.42
CA GLU A 33 14.15 -3.08 -3.45
C GLU A 33 14.36 -1.83 -4.32
N MET A 34 13.28 -1.12 -4.66
CA MET A 34 13.37 0.17 -5.37
C MET A 34 14.15 1.21 -4.54
N MET A 35 13.89 1.30 -3.23
CA MET A 35 14.66 2.20 -2.37
C MET A 35 16.12 1.81 -2.23
N ARG A 36 16.46 0.50 -2.26
CA ARG A 36 17.87 0.06 -2.35
C ARG A 36 18.54 0.54 -3.63
N ALA A 37 17.85 0.42 -4.78
CA ALA A 37 18.37 0.91 -6.05
C ALA A 37 18.55 2.44 -6.05
N ILE A 38 17.59 3.18 -5.49
CA ILE A 38 17.68 4.63 -5.32
C ILE A 38 18.87 5.00 -4.41
N CYS A 39 19.03 4.33 -3.27
CA CYS A 39 20.16 4.55 -2.37
C CYS A 39 21.51 4.30 -3.05
N ALA A 40 21.61 3.25 -3.87
CA ALA A 40 22.83 2.98 -4.63
C ALA A 40 23.19 4.11 -5.60
N GLN A 41 22.19 4.73 -6.27
CA GLN A 41 22.40 5.90 -7.12
C GLN A 41 22.86 7.13 -6.33
N LEU A 42 22.46 7.27 -5.07
CA LEU A 42 22.78 8.40 -4.21
C LEU A 42 24.05 8.19 -3.38
N GLY A 43 24.69 7.01 -3.43
CA GLY A 43 25.79 6.65 -2.55
C GLY A 43 25.41 6.57 -1.08
N LEU A 44 24.16 6.19 -0.78
CA LEU A 44 23.60 6.06 0.57
C LEU A 44 23.38 4.59 0.94
N VAL A 45 23.41 4.30 2.23
CA VAL A 45 22.99 3.01 2.80
C VAL A 45 21.50 3.09 3.14
N LEU A 46 20.68 2.14 2.66
CA LEU A 46 19.29 2.03 3.07
C LEU A 46 19.18 1.43 4.47
N ARG A 47 18.45 2.09 5.37
CA ARG A 47 18.01 1.55 6.66
C ARG A 47 16.49 1.47 6.72
N PRO A 48 15.90 0.30 6.42
CA PRO A 48 14.45 0.09 6.56
C PRO A 48 14.05 0.11 8.04
N VAL A 49 12.89 0.69 8.34
CA VAL A 49 12.28 0.74 9.68
C VAL A 49 10.83 0.30 9.58
N GLN A 50 10.41 -0.61 10.46
CA GLN A 50 9.02 -1.03 10.52
C GLN A 50 8.17 0.00 11.27
N TYR A 51 7.05 0.41 10.66
CA TYR A 51 5.98 1.12 11.34
C TYR A 51 5.00 0.08 11.93
N THR A 52 4.61 0.27 13.19
CA THR A 52 3.76 -0.69 13.95
C THR A 52 2.51 -0.03 14.54
N GLY A 53 2.10 1.13 14.02
CA GLY A 53 0.88 1.81 14.48
C GLY A 53 -0.41 1.10 14.05
N ALA A 54 -1.47 1.27 14.82
CA ALA A 54 -2.79 0.69 14.54
C ALA A 54 -3.55 1.41 13.40
N ASP A 55 -3.12 2.59 12.98
CA ASP A 55 -3.65 3.36 11.86
C ASP A 55 -2.51 3.73 10.90
N PHE A 56 -2.71 3.47 9.61
CA PHE A 56 -1.67 3.72 8.60
C PHE A 56 -1.22 5.19 8.54
N ASN A 57 -2.14 6.14 8.73
CA ASN A 57 -1.78 7.56 8.61
C ASN A 57 -0.80 8.03 9.72
N GLY A 58 -0.72 7.31 10.84
CA GLY A 58 0.27 7.58 11.88
C GLY A 58 1.73 7.49 11.41
N ILE A 59 2.00 6.78 10.28
CA ILE A 59 3.34 6.69 9.70
C ILE A 59 3.86 8.08 9.27
N PHE A 60 2.99 8.99 8.88
CA PHE A 60 3.41 10.34 8.45
C PHE A 60 3.84 11.22 9.63
N GLU A 61 3.35 10.94 10.85
CA GLU A 61 3.80 11.66 12.04
C GLU A 61 5.31 11.45 12.31
N GLY A 62 5.85 10.29 11.98
CA GLY A 62 7.27 10.02 12.12
C GLY A 62 8.15 10.87 11.20
N LEU A 63 7.65 11.29 10.02
CA LEU A 63 8.31 12.29 9.18
C LEU A 63 8.32 13.66 9.84
N VAL A 64 7.19 14.07 10.41
CA VAL A 64 7.05 15.34 11.14
C VAL A 64 7.96 15.36 12.37
N LYS A 65 8.04 14.25 13.10
CA LYS A 65 8.88 14.07 14.30
C LYS A 65 10.35 13.75 13.99
N ARG A 66 10.73 13.67 12.71
CA ARG A 66 12.10 13.32 12.28
C ARG A 66 12.59 11.96 12.79
N SER A 67 11.72 10.99 12.86
CA SER A 67 12.07 9.61 13.24
C SER A 67 12.72 8.84 12.08
N TYR A 68 12.42 9.23 10.84
CA TYR A 68 12.96 8.69 9.59
C TYR A 68 12.93 9.76 8.48
N ASP A 69 13.65 9.50 7.41
CA ASP A 69 13.84 10.44 6.28
C ASP A 69 12.72 10.38 5.25
N ALA A 70 12.20 9.18 5.01
CA ALA A 70 11.17 8.93 4.00
C ALA A 70 10.21 7.82 4.44
N VAL A 71 9.04 7.77 3.80
CA VAL A 71 8.03 6.70 3.90
C VAL A 71 7.75 6.16 2.51
N ILE A 72 7.77 4.83 2.39
CA ILE A 72 7.31 4.10 1.21
C ILE A 72 6.66 2.79 1.66
N SER A 73 5.41 2.54 1.27
CA SER A 73 4.63 1.35 1.68
C SER A 73 3.35 1.27 0.86
N GLY A 74 3.46 1.14 -0.47
CA GLY A 74 2.29 1.25 -1.35
C GLY A 74 1.50 2.53 -1.11
N THR A 75 2.19 3.63 -0.77
CA THR A 75 1.59 4.82 -0.16
C THR A 75 0.88 5.67 -1.20
N THR A 76 -0.46 5.70 -1.16
CA THR A 76 -1.28 6.54 -2.03
C THR A 76 -1.09 8.02 -1.72
N ILE A 77 -0.84 8.82 -2.75
CA ILE A 77 -0.85 10.28 -2.70
C ILE A 77 -2.30 10.74 -2.57
N THR A 78 -2.64 11.40 -1.46
CA THR A 78 -3.96 12.03 -1.28
C THR A 78 -3.81 13.51 -0.93
N PRO A 79 -4.82 14.35 -1.22
CA PRO A 79 -4.81 15.75 -0.83
C PRO A 79 -4.60 15.96 0.68
N GLU A 80 -5.19 15.09 1.51
CA GLU A 80 -5.07 15.16 2.97
C GLU A 80 -3.64 14.88 3.42
N ARG A 81 -3.01 13.81 2.89
CA ARG A 81 -1.62 13.46 3.18
C ARG A 81 -0.65 14.53 2.66
N ALA A 82 -0.93 15.10 1.48
CA ALA A 82 -0.11 16.17 0.90
C ALA A 82 -0.14 17.50 1.69
N LYS A 83 -1.11 17.69 2.60
CA LYS A 83 -1.10 18.84 3.52
C LYS A 83 0.00 18.73 4.57
N ILE A 84 0.38 17.53 4.97
CA ILE A 84 1.32 17.27 6.08
C ILE A 84 2.70 16.80 5.64
N VAL A 85 2.83 16.20 4.45
CA VAL A 85 4.10 15.71 3.88
C VAL A 85 4.29 16.16 2.44
N LEU A 86 5.54 16.08 1.92
CA LEU A 86 5.83 16.15 0.49
C LEU A 86 5.76 14.75 -0.11
N PHE A 87 5.37 14.66 -1.37
CA PHE A 87 5.45 13.42 -2.15
C PHE A 87 6.42 13.56 -3.33
N SER A 88 7.01 12.44 -3.72
CA SER A 88 7.64 12.31 -5.04
C SER A 88 6.59 12.42 -6.16
N GLU A 89 7.05 12.49 -7.42
CA GLU A 89 6.20 12.11 -8.54
C GLU A 89 5.72 10.66 -8.36
N PRO A 90 4.52 10.32 -8.84
CA PRO A 90 4.02 8.96 -8.75
C PRO A 90 4.96 7.94 -9.38
N TYR A 91 5.22 6.84 -8.67
CA TYR A 91 6.03 5.75 -9.22
C TYR A 91 5.19 4.61 -9.80
N LEU A 92 4.00 4.37 -9.29
CA LEU A 92 3.01 3.39 -9.77
C LEU A 92 1.59 3.95 -9.63
N GLU A 93 0.64 3.32 -10.34
CA GLU A 93 -0.79 3.58 -10.23
C GLU A 93 -1.55 2.25 -10.18
N PHE A 94 -2.50 2.13 -9.25
CA PHE A 94 -3.35 0.95 -9.09
C PHE A 94 -4.77 1.32 -8.72
N ASN A 95 -5.68 0.35 -8.89
CA ASN A 95 -7.06 0.42 -8.42
C ASN A 95 -7.21 -0.25 -7.05
N GLN A 96 -8.36 -0.06 -6.39
CA GLN A 96 -8.77 -0.88 -5.26
C GLN A 96 -9.34 -2.20 -5.75
N GLY A 97 -8.97 -3.30 -5.08
CA GLY A 97 -9.51 -4.63 -5.32
C GLY A 97 -10.55 -5.01 -4.26
N VAL A 98 -11.51 -5.82 -4.64
CA VAL A 98 -12.55 -6.34 -3.74
C VAL A 98 -12.38 -7.86 -3.63
N ALA A 99 -11.96 -8.32 -2.45
CA ALA A 99 -11.94 -9.75 -2.13
C ALA A 99 -13.28 -10.22 -1.58
N VAL A 100 -13.71 -11.41 -2.01
CA VAL A 100 -14.94 -12.07 -1.58
C VAL A 100 -14.70 -13.56 -1.34
N ASN A 101 -15.60 -14.20 -0.59
CA ASN A 101 -15.62 -15.65 -0.46
C ASN A 101 -16.36 -16.27 -1.65
N ARG A 102 -15.68 -17.09 -2.47
CA ARG A 102 -16.21 -17.70 -3.71
C ARG A 102 -17.44 -18.57 -3.48
N GLN A 103 -17.56 -19.19 -2.32
CA GLN A 103 -18.69 -20.07 -2.02
C GLN A 103 -19.91 -19.30 -1.53
N ARG A 104 -19.69 -18.17 -0.83
CA ARG A 104 -20.78 -17.37 -0.25
C ARG A 104 -21.28 -16.29 -1.21
N THR A 105 -20.40 -15.77 -2.05
CA THR A 105 -20.70 -14.71 -3.03
C THR A 105 -20.10 -15.09 -4.40
N PRO A 106 -20.58 -16.18 -5.05
CA PRO A 106 -19.94 -16.74 -6.24
C PRO A 106 -20.09 -15.87 -7.49
N ASN A 107 -21.06 -14.97 -7.53
CA ASN A 107 -21.46 -14.23 -8.73
C ASN A 107 -21.08 -12.74 -8.69
N VAL A 108 -20.08 -12.35 -7.87
CA VAL A 108 -19.62 -10.97 -7.86
C VAL A 108 -18.83 -10.67 -9.14
N SER A 109 -19.31 -9.75 -9.95
CA SER A 109 -18.68 -9.28 -11.20
C SER A 109 -18.74 -7.75 -11.35
N SER A 110 -19.55 -7.10 -10.52
CA SER A 110 -19.77 -5.65 -10.53
C SER A 110 -19.95 -5.09 -9.13
N VAL A 111 -19.86 -3.77 -9.00
CA VAL A 111 -20.12 -3.06 -7.74
C VAL A 111 -21.56 -3.27 -7.25
N ALA A 112 -22.53 -3.43 -8.15
CA ALA A 112 -23.93 -3.68 -7.80
C ALA A 112 -24.13 -5.01 -7.05
N ASP A 113 -23.29 -6.00 -7.32
CA ASP A 113 -23.36 -7.33 -6.70
C ASP A 113 -22.88 -7.33 -5.22
N LEU A 114 -22.32 -6.22 -4.76
CA LEU A 114 -21.90 -6.04 -3.36
C LEU A 114 -23.06 -5.65 -2.44
N ARG A 115 -24.30 -5.57 -2.97
CA ARG A 115 -25.47 -5.11 -2.23
C ARG A 115 -25.73 -5.98 -0.98
N GLY A 116 -25.89 -5.28 0.13
CA GLY A 116 -26.20 -5.91 1.41
C GLY A 116 -25.00 -6.54 2.13
N LEU A 117 -23.79 -6.51 1.55
CA LEU A 117 -22.58 -7.02 2.17
C LEU A 117 -21.96 -5.99 3.12
N THR A 118 -21.29 -6.49 4.17
CA THR A 118 -20.46 -5.68 5.06
C THR A 118 -19.02 -5.71 4.59
N ALA A 119 -18.39 -4.55 4.45
CA ALA A 119 -16.99 -4.41 4.04
C ALA A 119 -16.05 -4.42 5.25
N GLY A 120 -14.97 -5.22 5.17
CA GLY A 120 -13.83 -5.14 6.08
C GLY A 120 -12.78 -4.16 5.57
N ILE A 121 -12.37 -3.21 6.41
CA ILE A 121 -11.45 -2.11 6.06
C ILE A 121 -10.38 -1.97 7.14
N GLN A 122 -9.11 -1.81 6.72
CA GLN A 122 -8.03 -1.43 7.64
C GLN A 122 -8.03 0.08 7.91
N SER A 123 -7.81 0.44 9.16
CA SER A 123 -7.76 1.85 9.60
C SER A 123 -6.64 2.62 8.90
N GLY A 124 -6.96 3.82 8.41
CA GLY A 124 -6.03 4.73 7.74
C GLY A 124 -5.75 4.42 6.27
N ASN A 125 -6.28 3.32 5.73
CA ASN A 125 -6.16 2.99 4.31
C ASN A 125 -7.13 3.79 3.43
N THR A 126 -6.75 4.01 2.18
CA THR A 126 -7.59 4.71 1.18
C THR A 126 -8.82 3.91 0.76
N SER A 127 -8.82 2.59 0.97
CA SER A 127 -10.01 1.74 0.84
C SER A 127 -11.21 2.22 1.67
N ASP A 128 -10.98 2.98 2.74
CA ASP A 128 -12.03 3.62 3.55
C ASP A 128 -12.86 4.63 2.73
N PHE A 129 -12.22 5.38 1.83
CA PHE A 129 -12.95 6.31 0.94
C PHE A 129 -13.91 5.56 0.00
N VAL A 130 -13.46 4.42 -0.54
CA VAL A 130 -14.31 3.57 -1.38
C VAL A 130 -15.46 2.99 -0.58
N ALA A 131 -15.19 2.42 0.58
CA ALA A 131 -16.21 1.82 1.44
C ALA A 131 -17.26 2.85 1.90
N LYS A 132 -16.84 4.03 2.31
CA LYS A 132 -17.77 5.12 2.71
C LYS A 132 -18.64 5.59 1.55
N ARG A 133 -18.08 5.69 0.34
CA ARG A 133 -18.87 6.02 -0.85
C ARG A 133 -19.90 4.93 -1.14
N LEU A 134 -19.50 3.66 -1.16
CA LEU A 134 -20.41 2.54 -1.42
C LEU A 134 -21.51 2.42 -0.34
N LEU A 135 -21.18 2.75 0.91
CA LEU A 135 -22.16 2.79 2.00
C LEU A 135 -23.17 3.94 1.79
N ALA A 136 -22.68 5.13 1.45
CA ALA A 136 -23.54 6.30 1.19
C ALA A 136 -24.46 6.08 -0.02
N GLU A 137 -24.01 5.35 -1.03
CA GLU A 137 -24.78 4.94 -2.21
C GLU A 137 -25.77 3.80 -1.91
N GLY A 138 -25.76 3.23 -0.71
CA GLY A 138 -26.58 2.06 -0.33
C GLY A 138 -26.17 0.75 -1.01
N THR A 139 -24.98 0.71 -1.56
CA THR A 139 -24.45 -0.48 -2.25
C THR A 139 -23.98 -1.53 -1.24
N ILE A 140 -23.34 -1.14 -0.13
CA ILE A 140 -22.98 -2.05 0.96
C ILE A 140 -23.82 -1.77 2.20
N ALA A 141 -23.96 -2.75 3.08
CA ALA A 141 -24.78 -2.65 4.29
C ALA A 141 -24.04 -2.01 5.47
N GLY A 142 -22.71 -2.08 5.49
CA GLY A 142 -21.92 -1.57 6.61
C GLY A 142 -20.43 -1.69 6.39
N ILE A 143 -19.67 -1.11 7.33
CA ILE A 143 -18.20 -1.17 7.36
C ILE A 143 -17.78 -1.71 8.73
N LYS A 144 -16.91 -2.72 8.73
CA LYS A 144 -16.19 -3.20 9.91
C LYS A 144 -14.73 -2.80 9.81
N TYR A 145 -14.26 -1.99 10.76
CA TYR A 145 -12.86 -1.57 10.80
C TYR A 145 -12.00 -2.57 11.55
N TYR A 146 -10.79 -2.75 11.04
CA TYR A 146 -9.71 -3.51 11.63
C TYR A 146 -8.50 -2.60 11.84
N PRO A 147 -7.69 -2.81 12.89
CA PRO A 147 -6.42 -2.11 13.01
C PRO A 147 -5.54 -2.41 11.79
N TYR A 148 -4.53 -1.57 11.55
CA TYR A 148 -3.71 -1.73 10.34
C TYR A 148 -3.00 -3.10 10.25
N ASP A 149 -2.55 -3.65 11.36
CA ASP A 149 -1.96 -5.00 11.47
C ASP A 149 -3.00 -6.14 11.40
N GLY A 150 -4.29 -5.82 11.35
CA GLY A 150 -5.40 -6.76 11.41
C GLY A 150 -5.88 -7.33 10.08
N ILE A 151 -5.11 -7.23 8.98
CA ILE A 151 -5.56 -7.72 7.66
C ILE A 151 -5.82 -9.22 7.63
N THR A 152 -5.00 -10.01 8.33
CA THR A 152 -5.21 -11.46 8.44
C THR A 152 -6.54 -11.75 9.13
N THR A 153 -6.86 -11.06 10.21
CA THR A 153 -8.14 -11.20 10.91
C THR A 153 -9.32 -10.82 10.01
N ALA A 154 -9.18 -9.77 9.19
CA ALA A 154 -10.21 -9.40 8.22
C ALA A 154 -10.45 -10.49 7.17
N LEU A 155 -9.39 -11.12 6.66
CA LEU A 155 -9.50 -12.22 5.70
C LEU A 155 -10.07 -13.49 6.36
N ASP A 156 -9.73 -13.79 7.60
CA ASP A 156 -10.32 -14.90 8.37
C ASP A 156 -11.82 -14.66 8.64
N ASP A 157 -12.21 -13.41 8.91
CA ASP A 157 -13.61 -13.02 9.04
C ASP A 157 -14.37 -13.15 7.70
N LEU A 158 -13.70 -12.86 6.59
CA LEU A 158 -14.26 -13.04 5.25
C LEU A 158 -14.46 -14.54 4.92
N GLU A 159 -13.48 -15.37 5.20
CA GLU A 159 -13.60 -16.84 5.02
C GLU A 159 -14.73 -17.42 5.88
N ALA A 160 -14.84 -17.00 7.13
CA ALA A 160 -15.89 -17.44 8.05
C ALA A 160 -17.28 -16.85 7.73
N GLY A 161 -17.36 -15.83 6.85
CA GLY A 161 -18.61 -15.14 6.48
C GLY A 161 -19.11 -14.18 7.56
N ARG A 162 -18.24 -13.70 8.44
CA ARG A 162 -18.55 -12.64 9.41
C ARG A 162 -18.58 -11.26 8.78
N ILE A 163 -17.92 -11.09 7.63
CA ILE A 163 -18.04 -9.97 6.69
C ILE A 163 -18.24 -10.52 5.28
N GLY A 164 -18.70 -9.68 4.35
CA GLY A 164 -19.01 -10.09 2.98
C GLY A 164 -17.91 -9.81 1.97
N LEU A 165 -17.08 -8.77 2.25
CA LEU A 165 -15.99 -8.39 1.36
C LEU A 165 -14.85 -7.69 2.15
N VAL A 166 -13.67 -7.66 1.55
CA VAL A 166 -12.53 -6.82 1.99
C VAL A 166 -12.08 -5.95 0.82
N ILE A 167 -11.90 -4.65 1.06
CA ILE A 167 -11.38 -3.71 0.05
C ILE A 167 -9.96 -3.33 0.44
N LYS A 168 -9.03 -3.46 -0.51
CA LYS A 168 -7.64 -3.06 -0.35
C LYS A 168 -7.01 -2.81 -1.72
N LEU A 169 -5.89 -2.09 -1.77
CA LEU A 169 -5.16 -1.86 -3.02
C LEU A 169 -4.97 -3.20 -3.77
N TYR A 170 -5.30 -3.22 -5.06
CA TYR A 170 -5.46 -4.45 -5.84
C TYR A 170 -4.25 -5.40 -5.78
N PRO A 171 -2.99 -4.96 -5.94
CA PRO A 171 -1.86 -5.88 -5.85
C PRO A 171 -1.74 -6.54 -4.48
N VAL A 172 -2.05 -5.79 -3.42
CA VAL A 172 -1.95 -6.28 -2.04
C VAL A 172 -3.00 -7.34 -1.77
N ILE A 173 -4.27 -7.03 -2.05
CA ILE A 173 -5.34 -8.01 -1.78
C ILE A 173 -5.19 -9.26 -2.64
N SER A 174 -4.75 -9.11 -3.90
CA SER A 174 -4.49 -10.26 -4.79
C SER A 174 -3.36 -11.14 -4.25
N TRP A 175 -2.30 -10.54 -3.72
CA TRP A 175 -1.22 -11.28 -3.08
C TRP A 175 -1.68 -12.02 -1.82
N LEU A 176 -2.44 -11.35 -0.96
CA LEU A 176 -2.89 -11.90 0.32
C LEU A 176 -3.87 -13.08 0.17
N VAL A 177 -4.64 -13.12 -0.92
CA VAL A 177 -5.61 -14.21 -1.16
C VAL A 177 -5.06 -15.34 -2.02
N LYS A 178 -3.86 -15.24 -2.59
CA LYS A 178 -3.31 -16.25 -3.53
C LYS A 178 -3.28 -17.66 -2.94
N ASP A 179 -2.97 -17.77 -1.64
CA ASP A 179 -2.86 -19.04 -0.92
C ASP A 179 -4.12 -19.35 -0.08
N ARG A 180 -5.24 -18.63 -0.33
CA ARG A 180 -6.55 -18.80 0.32
C ARG A 180 -7.59 -19.25 -0.72
N PRO A 181 -7.75 -20.56 -0.96
CA PRO A 181 -8.56 -21.07 -2.08
C PRO A 181 -10.05 -20.72 -2.01
N GLN A 182 -10.56 -20.38 -0.81
CA GLN A 182 -11.94 -19.92 -0.65
C GLN A 182 -12.15 -18.47 -1.07
N LEU A 183 -11.09 -17.67 -1.19
CA LEU A 183 -11.16 -16.25 -1.53
C LEU A 183 -10.84 -16.00 -3.00
N SER A 184 -11.32 -14.88 -3.53
CA SER A 184 -10.96 -14.36 -4.83
C SER A 184 -11.08 -12.85 -4.85
N VAL A 185 -10.46 -12.21 -5.85
CA VAL A 185 -10.57 -10.78 -6.13
C VAL A 185 -11.21 -10.59 -7.52
N PRO A 186 -12.54 -10.82 -7.64
CA PRO A 186 -13.22 -10.80 -8.93
C PRO A 186 -13.45 -9.40 -9.48
N LEU A 187 -13.29 -8.36 -8.65
CA LEU A 187 -13.66 -6.99 -8.99
C LEU A 187 -12.55 -6.01 -8.62
N GLN A 188 -12.25 -5.09 -9.51
CA GLN A 188 -11.52 -3.86 -9.23
C GLN A 188 -12.46 -2.66 -9.28
N VAL A 189 -12.34 -1.78 -8.29
CA VAL A 189 -12.98 -0.46 -8.30
C VAL A 189 -11.99 0.55 -8.87
N PRO A 190 -12.27 1.20 -10.02
CA PRO A 190 -11.39 2.17 -10.62
C PRO A 190 -11.20 3.38 -9.68
N THR A 191 -10.04 3.47 -9.05
CA THR A 191 -9.66 4.58 -8.17
C THR A 191 -8.47 5.35 -8.69
N HIS A 192 -7.67 4.74 -9.59
CA HIS A 192 -6.48 5.34 -10.19
C HIS A 192 -5.53 5.92 -9.14
N GLU A 193 -5.32 5.15 -8.07
CA GLU A 193 -4.48 5.59 -6.95
C GLU A 193 -3.02 5.66 -7.34
N LYS A 194 -2.47 6.86 -7.26
CA LYS A 194 -1.07 7.15 -7.55
C LYS A 194 -0.25 6.94 -6.29
N LEU A 195 0.78 6.10 -6.37
CA LEU A 195 1.67 5.79 -5.26
C LEU A 195 2.91 6.66 -5.30
N GLY A 196 3.30 7.20 -4.15
CA GLY A 196 4.45 8.10 -4.02
C GLY A 196 5.29 7.83 -2.77
N ILE A 197 6.54 8.28 -2.82
CA ILE A 197 7.44 8.30 -1.66
C ILE A 197 7.16 9.59 -0.90
N ALA A 198 6.92 9.49 0.42
CA ALA A 198 6.65 10.66 1.25
C ALA A 198 7.90 11.12 2.02
N PHE A 199 8.00 12.44 2.20
CA PHE A 199 9.11 13.13 2.88
C PHE A 199 8.56 14.18 3.84
N ALA A 200 9.37 14.59 4.82
CA ALA A 200 9.03 15.73 5.66
C ALA A 200 8.82 16.99 4.81
N LYS A 201 7.85 17.83 5.23
CA LYS A 201 7.38 19.00 4.46
C LYS A 201 8.47 20.00 4.07
N ASP A 202 9.52 20.09 4.86
CA ASP A 202 10.65 21.00 4.68
C ASP A 202 11.90 20.34 4.07
N ASN A 203 11.81 19.05 3.64
CA ASN A 203 12.95 18.31 3.08
C ASN A 203 12.88 18.19 1.55
N GLU A 204 12.65 19.34 0.87
CA GLU A 204 12.60 19.42 -0.59
C GLU A 204 13.90 18.94 -1.25
N ALA A 205 15.04 19.19 -0.61
CA ALA A 205 16.34 18.76 -1.12
C ALA A 205 16.46 17.23 -1.23
N LEU A 206 15.97 16.48 -0.22
CA LEU A 206 15.95 15.02 -0.27
C LEU A 206 14.94 14.52 -1.32
N ARG A 207 13.75 15.14 -1.38
CA ARG A 207 12.73 14.81 -2.39
C ARG A 207 13.30 14.94 -3.81
N ALA A 208 13.99 16.05 -4.10
CA ALA A 208 14.60 16.29 -5.40
C ALA A 208 15.73 15.29 -5.71
N ALA A 209 16.58 14.97 -4.73
CA ALA A 209 17.65 13.97 -4.90
C ALA A 209 17.07 12.58 -5.21
N VAL A 210 16.05 12.15 -4.46
CA VAL A 210 15.36 10.86 -4.69
C VAL A 210 14.67 10.85 -6.05
N ALA A 211 14.06 11.96 -6.50
CA ALA A 211 13.42 12.05 -7.82
C ALA A 211 14.44 11.85 -8.95
N GLY A 212 15.63 12.48 -8.85
CA GLY A 212 16.72 12.27 -9.81
C GLY A 212 17.21 10.82 -9.84
N ALA A 213 17.40 10.21 -8.66
CA ALA A 213 17.80 8.82 -8.54
C ALA A 213 16.73 7.85 -9.09
N LEU A 214 15.44 8.08 -8.83
CA LEU A 214 14.35 7.29 -9.39
C LEU A 214 14.32 7.37 -10.92
N THR A 215 14.58 8.54 -11.49
CA THR A 215 14.72 8.71 -12.94
C THR A 215 15.87 7.87 -13.49
N ALA A 216 17.01 7.82 -12.81
CA ALA A 216 18.15 6.97 -13.20
C ALA A 216 17.81 5.48 -13.09
N VAL A 217 17.13 5.04 -12.02
CA VAL A 217 16.67 3.65 -11.81
C VAL A 217 15.65 3.24 -12.89
N ARG A 218 14.81 4.16 -13.37
CA ARG A 218 13.92 3.91 -14.50
C ARG A 218 14.71 3.80 -15.81
N GLY A 219 15.66 4.70 -16.03
CA GLY A 219 16.44 4.78 -17.28
C GLY A 219 17.38 3.60 -17.48
N ASN A 220 17.91 2.99 -16.41
CA ASN A 220 18.79 1.83 -16.50
C ASN A 220 18.05 0.47 -16.54
N GLY A 221 16.71 0.47 -16.54
CA GLY A 221 15.86 -0.72 -16.63
C GLY A 221 15.61 -1.45 -15.31
N GLU A 222 16.23 -1.04 -14.22
CA GLU A 222 16.09 -1.70 -12.91
C GLU A 222 14.65 -1.61 -12.38
N PHE A 223 13.99 -0.46 -12.54
CA PHE A 223 12.59 -0.29 -12.19
C PHE A 223 11.69 -1.29 -12.92
N ALA A 224 11.88 -1.46 -14.23
CA ALA A 224 11.10 -2.41 -15.03
C ALA A 224 11.34 -3.86 -14.60
N ARG A 225 12.59 -4.22 -14.28
CA ARG A 225 12.96 -5.54 -13.75
C ARG A 225 12.25 -5.82 -12.43
N LEU A 226 12.25 -4.85 -11.50
CA LEU A 226 11.58 -4.98 -10.22
C LEU A 226 10.05 -5.08 -10.38
N ALA A 227 9.47 -4.23 -11.24
CA ALA A 227 8.03 -4.27 -11.50
C ALA A 227 7.59 -5.62 -12.08
N ALA A 228 8.34 -6.18 -13.05
CA ALA A 228 8.04 -7.50 -13.61
C ALA A 228 8.16 -8.64 -12.57
N ARG A 229 9.08 -8.53 -11.61
CA ARG A 229 9.24 -9.51 -10.54
C ARG A 229 8.08 -9.49 -9.55
N TRP A 230 7.67 -8.31 -9.11
CA TRP A 230 6.74 -8.16 -7.99
C TRP A 230 5.28 -8.02 -8.44
N PHE A 231 5.06 -7.56 -9.66
CA PHE A 231 3.73 -7.41 -10.27
C PHE A 231 3.68 -8.16 -11.59
N PRO A 232 3.83 -9.50 -11.59
CA PRO A 232 3.71 -10.28 -12.81
C PRO A 232 2.32 -10.03 -13.41
N ALA A 233 2.27 -9.91 -14.76
CA ALA A 233 0.99 -9.79 -15.46
C ALA A 233 0.09 -10.95 -15.01
N GLN A 234 -1.10 -10.65 -14.53
CA GLN A 234 -2.08 -11.69 -14.21
C GLN A 234 -2.50 -12.36 -15.52
N PRO A 235 -2.61 -13.69 -15.56
CA PRO A 235 -3.01 -14.44 -16.76
C PRO A 235 -4.42 -14.10 -17.22
#